data_37ce26079d48b13ba072b1fbe739e277
#
_entry.id   37ce26079d48b13ba072b1fbe739e277
#
_cell.length_a   1.000
_cell.length_b   1.000
_cell.length_c   1.000
_cell.angle_alpha   90.00
_cell.angle_beta   90.00
_cell.angle_gamma   90.00
#
_symmetry.space_group_name_H-M   'P 1'
#
loop_
_entity.id
_entity.type
_entity.pdbx_description
1 polymer ?
#
loop_
_entity_poly.entity_id
_entity_poly.type
_entity_poly.pdbx_seq_one_letter_code
_entity_poly.pdbx_strand_id
1 'polypeptide(L)' 'MTQPSPPMISVLRDSHDCVGFLRSAGPRGFQAYDAAGQLIGSFQDKQEAIEVITDLNSTGD' A
#
# COMPACT_ATOMS: atom_id res chain seq x y z
N MET A 1 -1.27 -16.91 22.27
CA MET A 1 -2.23 -16.64 21.27
C MET A 1 -1.87 -15.44 20.46
N THR A 2 -1.84 -15.58 19.19
CA THR A 2 -1.40 -14.50 18.36
C THR A 2 -2.52 -13.58 18.04
N GLN A 3 -2.27 -12.32 18.17
CA GLN A 3 -3.23 -11.34 17.82
C GLN A 3 -3.24 -11.16 16.30
N PRO A 4 -4.41 -11.15 15.70
CA PRO A 4 -4.45 -10.99 14.25
C PRO A 4 -3.98 -9.60 13.87
N SER A 5 -3.04 -9.55 12.97
CA SER A 5 -2.60 -8.29 12.44
C SER A 5 -3.64 -7.76 11.47
N PRO A 6 -3.77 -6.46 11.35
CA PRO A 6 -4.65 -5.92 10.31
C PRO A 6 -4.18 -6.42 8.97
N PRO A 7 -5.08 -6.82 8.12
CA PRO A 7 -4.69 -7.38 6.84
C PRO A 7 -4.01 -6.32 5.98
N MET A 8 -2.89 -6.68 5.42
CA MET A 8 -2.23 -5.83 4.44
C MET A 8 -2.62 -6.33 3.06
N ILE A 9 -2.96 -5.39 2.21
CA ILE A 9 -3.36 -5.72 0.87
C ILE A 9 -2.18 -5.47 -0.06
N SER A 10 -1.83 -6.46 -0.84
CA SER A 10 -0.76 -6.28 -1.82
C SER A 10 -1.28 -5.49 -2.99
N VAL A 11 -0.53 -4.49 -3.40
CA VAL A 11 -0.86 -3.70 -4.57
C VAL A 11 -0.04 -4.25 -5.72
N LEU A 12 -0.73 -4.75 -6.74
CA LEU A 12 -0.07 -5.39 -7.86
C LEU A 12 -0.20 -4.56 -9.12
N ARG A 13 0.90 -4.49 -9.84
CA ARG A 13 0.91 -3.84 -11.14
C ARG A 13 0.71 -4.93 -12.18
N ASP A 14 -0.26 -4.76 -13.05
CA ASP A 14 -0.56 -5.74 -14.08
C ASP A 14 -0.83 -7.13 -13.52
N SER A 15 -1.23 -7.20 -12.28
CA SER A 15 -1.53 -8.46 -11.59
C SER A 15 -0.34 -9.38 -11.46
N HIS A 16 0.87 -8.87 -11.66
CA HIS A 16 2.06 -9.70 -11.56
C HIS A 16 3.06 -9.17 -10.56
N ASP A 17 3.39 -7.91 -10.63
CA ASP A 17 4.44 -7.35 -9.80
C ASP A 17 3.88 -6.65 -8.59
N CYS A 18 4.34 -7.04 -7.42
CA CYS A 18 3.95 -6.36 -6.21
C CYS A 18 4.69 -5.04 -6.11
N VAL A 19 3.97 -3.94 -6.21
CA VAL A 19 4.59 -2.63 -6.16
C VAL A 19 4.51 -2.01 -4.78
N GLY A 20 3.76 -2.61 -3.88
CA GLY A 20 3.66 -2.09 -2.54
C GLY A 20 2.55 -2.76 -1.77
N PHE A 21 2.23 -2.18 -0.62
CA PHE A 21 1.21 -2.73 0.26
C PHE A 21 0.34 -1.61 0.80
N LEU A 22 -0.88 -1.98 1.14
CA LEU A 22 -1.84 -1.08 1.73
C LEU A 22 -2.32 -1.65 3.05
N ARG A 23 -2.42 -0.81 4.05
CA ARG A 23 -2.90 -1.24 5.35
C ARG A 23 -4.01 -0.32 5.80
N SER A 24 -5.10 -0.91 6.24
CA SER A 24 -6.22 -0.13 6.74
C SER A 24 -5.87 0.44 8.11
N ALA A 25 -6.03 1.73 8.27
CA ALA A 25 -5.74 2.39 9.53
C ALA A 25 -7.01 2.88 10.23
N GLY A 26 -8.15 2.27 9.92
CA GLY A 26 -9.41 2.61 10.54
C GLY A 26 -9.83 4.02 10.19
N PRO A 27 -10.17 4.83 11.19
CA PRO A 27 -10.65 6.19 10.89
C PRO A 27 -9.59 7.08 10.29
N ARG A 28 -8.35 6.66 10.30
CA ARG A 28 -7.29 7.46 9.71
C ARG A 28 -7.11 7.20 8.23
N GLY A 29 -7.86 6.27 7.67
CA GLY A 29 -7.78 5.97 6.27
C GLY A 29 -6.86 4.79 6.01
N PHE A 30 -5.91 4.98 5.13
CA PHE A 30 -5.03 3.89 4.73
C PHE A 30 -3.57 4.32 4.80
N GLN A 31 -2.71 3.38 5.14
CA GLN A 31 -1.28 3.61 5.10
C GLN A 31 -0.71 2.85 3.93
N ALA A 32 0.14 3.52 3.18
CA ALA A 32 0.75 2.92 2.00
C ALA A 32 2.21 2.62 2.26
N TYR A 33 2.64 1.46 1.78
CA TYR A 33 4.02 1.01 1.93
C TYR A 33 4.58 0.63 0.57
N ASP A 34 5.86 0.80 0.41
CA ASP A 34 6.49 0.40 -0.85
C ASP A 34 6.79 -1.10 -0.83
N ALA A 35 7.40 -1.59 -1.90
CA ALA A 35 7.68 -3.01 -2.02
C ALA A 35 8.68 -3.50 -0.98
N ALA A 36 9.47 -2.60 -0.45
CA ALA A 36 10.43 -2.95 0.60
C ALA A 36 9.78 -2.91 1.98
N GLY A 37 8.54 -2.48 2.07
CA GLY A 37 7.84 -2.43 3.34
C GLY A 37 8.01 -1.12 4.08
N GLN A 38 8.54 -0.11 3.43
CA GLN A 38 8.72 1.18 4.06
C GLN A 38 7.49 2.05 3.88
N LEU A 39 7.13 2.75 4.92
CA LEU A 39 5.95 3.59 4.89
C LEU A 39 6.14 4.74 3.91
N ILE A 40 5.21 4.87 2.99
CA ILE A 40 5.19 5.96 2.04
C ILE A 40 4.42 7.13 2.61
N GLY A 41 3.25 6.85 3.15
CA GLY A 41 2.42 7.89 3.72
C GLY A 41 1.05 7.38 4.06
N SER A 42 0.18 8.28 4.51
CA SER A 42 -1.18 7.96 4.87
C SER A 42 -2.12 8.67 3.91
N PHE A 43 -3.19 7.98 3.55
CA PHE A 43 -4.15 8.52 2.59
C PHE A 43 -5.56 8.24 3.07
N GLN A 44 -6.47 9.11 2.69
CA GLN A 44 -7.86 8.95 3.08
C GLN A 44 -8.57 7.92 2.24
N ASP A 45 -8.21 7.85 0.97
CA ASP A 45 -8.83 6.94 0.04
C ASP A 45 -7.90 5.83 -0.35
N LYS A 46 -8.48 4.63 -0.44
CA LYS A 46 -7.72 3.48 -0.88
C LYS A 46 -7.18 3.68 -2.29
N GLN A 47 -8.01 4.23 -3.15
CA GLN A 47 -7.62 4.45 -4.53
C GLN A 47 -6.47 5.44 -4.64
N GLU A 48 -6.50 6.48 -3.85
CA GLU A 48 -5.43 7.45 -3.85
C GLU A 48 -4.11 6.80 -3.43
N ALA A 49 -4.17 5.95 -2.41
CA ALA A 49 -2.99 5.26 -1.96
C ALA A 49 -2.42 4.35 -3.04
N ILE A 50 -3.30 3.64 -3.72
CA ILE A 50 -2.89 2.74 -4.78
C ILE A 50 -2.23 3.52 -5.92
N GLU A 51 -2.79 4.66 -6.25
CA GLU A 51 -2.24 5.49 -7.32
C GLU A 51 -0.84 5.98 -6.96
N VAL A 52 -0.64 6.39 -5.73
CA VAL A 52 0.66 6.86 -5.30
C VAL A 52 1.68 5.74 -5.34
N ILE A 53 1.30 4.56 -4.86
CA ILE A 53 2.20 3.42 -4.88
C ILE A 53 2.59 3.07 -6.31
N THR A 54 1.62 3.03 -7.19
CA THR A 54 1.87 2.68 -8.58
C THR A 54 2.74 3.74 -9.26
N ASP A 55 2.47 4.99 -8.94
CA ASP A 55 3.20 6.09 -9.54
C ASP A 55 4.67 6.09 -9.12
N LEU A 56 4.94 5.80 -7.88
CA LEU A 56 6.30 5.69 -7.40
C LEU A 56 7.08 4.63 -8.14
N ASN A 57 6.42 3.55 -8.48
CA ASN A 57 7.10 2.47 -9.17
C ASN A 57 7.23 2.69 -10.66
N SER A 58 6.45 3.60 -11.20
CA SER A 58 6.56 3.84 -12.63
C SER A 58 7.61 4.86 -12.95
N THR A 59 8.09 5.64 -11.98
CA THR A 59 9.05 6.65 -12.25
C THR A 59 10.42 6.11 -12.39
N GLY A 60 10.66 4.97 -12.08
CA GLY A 60 12.00 4.49 -12.02
C GLY A 60 12.54 3.94 -13.26
N ASP A 61 11.92 3.93 -14.28
CA ASP A 61 12.43 3.23 -15.33
C ASP A 61 13.01 3.87 -16.37
#